data_aae64603f1ac069f18dcc1221de3adb7
#
_entry.id   aae64603f1ac069f18dcc1221de3adb7
#
_cell.length_a   1.000
_cell.length_b   1.000
_cell.length_c   1.000
_cell.angle_alpha   90.00
_cell.angle_beta   90.00
_cell.angle_gamma   90.00
#
_symmetry.space_group_name_H-M   'P 1'
#
loop_
_entity.id
_entity.type
_entity.pdbx_description
1 polymer ?
#
loop_
_entity_poly.entity_id
_entity_poly.type
_entity_poly.pdbx_seq_one_letter_code
_entity_poly.pdbx_strand_id
1 'polypeptide(L)'
;MSTSQKKTARGLFTLGIATVIALTPSFTSSAAEASSRPWMNTSLSPEQRAAKLVSAMDLSQKIHMLSGTKLTGPHTPATGYIPPIPELGIPEFVQSDGPAGVRNGKNHATKFPAPLTYASSWDPAIAGLEGRVAGEEARALGTDQLYGPGFNIARNPLGGRGFEYYGEDPYLSGTMATANVKGMQSAGVIATLKHYVTNNQETSRHISNSEVPERALPVSYTHLRAHE
;
A
#
# COMPACT_ATOMS: atom_id res chain seq x y z
N MET A 1 66.73 26.18 -35.15
CA MET A 1 67.08 27.08 -34.05
C MET A 1 66.00 28.16 -33.97
N SER A 2 65.05 28.11 -33.05
CA SER A 2 64.26 29.25 -32.64
C SER A 2 63.56 28.86 -31.31
N THR A 3 63.96 29.55 -30.28
CA THR A 3 63.53 29.41 -28.92
C THR A 3 62.23 30.26 -28.72
N SER A 4 61.14 29.62 -28.40
CA SER A 4 59.95 30.32 -28.03
C SER A 4 59.78 30.34 -26.50
N GLN A 5 59.77 31.54 -25.94
CA GLN A 5 59.56 31.78 -24.50
C GLN A 5 58.08 31.62 -24.11
N LYS A 6 57.83 30.85 -23.09
CA LYS A 6 56.50 30.78 -22.44
C LYS A 6 56.32 31.92 -21.46
N LYS A 7 55.34 32.79 -21.70
CA LYS A 7 54.86 33.78 -20.75
C LYS A 7 53.88 33.13 -19.80
N THR A 8 54.18 33.10 -18.51
CA THR A 8 53.31 32.70 -17.42
C THR A 8 52.42 33.88 -17.04
N ALA A 9 51.11 33.76 -17.27
CA ALA A 9 50.13 34.71 -16.76
C ALA A 9 49.64 34.18 -15.38
N ARG A 10 49.90 34.97 -14.33
CA ARG A 10 49.32 34.78 -12.99
C ARG A 10 47.94 35.43 -12.99
N GLY A 11 46.91 34.59 -13.01
CA GLY A 11 45.52 35.00 -12.77
C GLY A 11 45.24 35.05 -11.26
N LEU A 12 44.88 36.21 -10.75
CA LEU A 12 44.32 36.36 -9.42
C LEU A 12 42.92 35.76 -9.39
N PHE A 13 42.73 34.72 -8.60
CA PHE A 13 41.39 34.18 -8.27
C PHE A 13 40.85 34.99 -7.07
N THR A 14 39.90 35.86 -7.32
CA THR A 14 39.05 36.47 -6.28
C THR A 14 37.99 35.44 -5.89
N LEU A 15 38.07 34.94 -4.66
CA LEU A 15 37.09 34.04 -4.07
C LEU A 15 35.85 34.86 -3.68
N GLY A 16 34.81 34.85 -4.50
CA GLY A 16 33.52 35.39 -4.16
C GLY A 16 32.78 34.43 -3.22
N ILE A 17 32.58 34.80 -1.98
CA ILE A 17 31.73 34.06 -1.04
C ILE A 17 30.28 34.32 -1.45
N ALA A 18 29.67 33.38 -2.15
CA ALA A 18 28.22 33.39 -2.37
C ALA A 18 27.52 32.90 -1.11
N THR A 19 26.92 33.85 -0.40
CA THR A 19 26.04 33.54 0.73
C THR A 19 24.77 32.90 0.19
N VAL A 20 24.69 31.57 0.27
CA VAL A 20 23.47 30.80 -0.02
C VAL A 20 22.51 31.04 1.15
N ILE A 21 21.54 31.94 0.97
CA ILE A 21 20.39 32.05 1.88
C ILE A 21 19.53 30.80 1.63
N ALA A 22 19.68 29.80 2.48
CA ALA A 22 18.78 28.67 2.51
C ALA A 22 17.38 29.17 2.96
N LEU A 23 16.47 29.33 2.01
CA LEU A 23 15.05 29.46 2.33
C LEU A 23 14.58 28.13 2.90
N THR A 24 14.61 28.00 4.21
CA THR A 24 13.86 26.92 4.89
C THR A 24 12.38 27.27 4.76
N PRO A 25 11.55 26.36 4.20
CA PRO A 25 10.11 26.57 4.21
C PRO A 25 9.66 26.59 5.68
N SER A 26 9.18 27.73 6.12
CA SER A 26 8.63 27.89 7.47
C SER A 26 7.34 27.08 7.55
N PHE A 27 7.37 25.93 8.22
CA PHE A 27 6.18 25.17 8.59
C PHE A 27 5.40 25.89 9.71
N THR A 28 4.80 27.04 9.40
CA THR A 28 3.93 27.78 10.33
C THR A 28 2.44 27.42 10.19
N SER A 29 2.15 26.30 9.48
CA SER A 29 0.77 25.89 9.17
C SER A 29 0.04 25.13 10.28
N SER A 30 0.74 24.52 11.27
CA SER A 30 0.11 23.49 12.08
C SER A 30 -0.94 23.95 13.12
N ALA A 31 -0.78 25.14 13.71
CA ALA A 31 -1.69 25.59 14.77
C ALA A 31 -3.00 26.20 14.22
N ALA A 32 -2.93 26.93 13.11
CA ALA A 32 -4.11 27.51 12.46
C ALA A 32 -4.95 26.45 11.76
N GLU A 33 -4.32 25.45 11.12
CA GLU A 33 -5.02 24.29 10.54
C GLU A 33 -5.66 23.41 11.62
N ALA A 34 -5.00 23.18 12.74
CA ALA A 34 -5.57 22.42 13.86
C ALA A 34 -6.79 23.13 14.50
N SER A 35 -6.90 24.45 14.41
CA SER A 35 -8.06 25.18 14.90
C SER A 35 -9.25 25.11 13.96
N SER A 36 -9.04 25.09 12.65
CA SER A 36 -10.09 24.97 11.62
C SER A 36 -10.44 23.52 11.30
N ARG A 37 -9.52 22.58 11.51
CA ARG A 37 -9.66 21.14 11.24
C ARG A 37 -9.22 20.32 12.45
N PRO A 38 -10.04 20.18 13.49
CA PRO A 38 -9.66 19.52 14.75
C PRO A 38 -9.19 18.06 14.59
N TRP A 39 -9.57 17.39 13.49
CA TRP A 39 -9.11 16.03 13.15
C TRP A 39 -7.66 15.99 12.66
N MET A 40 -7.06 17.12 12.31
CA MET A 40 -5.64 17.20 11.93
C MET A 40 -4.70 17.23 13.14
N ASN A 41 -5.23 17.38 14.36
CA ASN A 41 -4.43 17.36 15.58
C ASN A 41 -3.85 15.98 15.85
N THR A 42 -2.54 15.82 15.66
CA THR A 42 -1.82 14.55 15.85
C THR A 42 -1.63 14.14 17.30
N SER A 43 -1.97 15.00 18.29
CA SER A 43 -1.99 14.62 19.70
C SER A 43 -3.21 13.78 20.10
N LEU A 44 -4.23 13.74 19.23
CA LEU A 44 -5.41 12.90 19.41
C LEU A 44 -5.17 11.51 18.85
N SER A 45 -5.85 10.49 19.41
CA SER A 45 -5.81 9.15 18.85
C SER A 45 -6.45 9.11 17.44
N PRO A 46 -6.11 8.12 16.60
CA PRO A 46 -6.73 7.95 15.30
C PRO A 46 -8.26 7.91 15.35
N GLU A 47 -8.84 7.22 16.35
CA GLU A 47 -10.28 7.11 16.55
C GLU A 47 -10.92 8.47 16.88
N GLN A 48 -10.27 9.24 17.76
CA GLN A 48 -10.74 10.59 18.11
C GLN A 48 -10.69 11.51 16.90
N ARG A 49 -9.64 11.41 16.10
CA ARG A 49 -9.50 12.16 14.85
C ARG A 49 -10.57 11.77 13.85
N ALA A 50 -10.79 10.47 13.64
CA ALA A 50 -11.82 9.95 12.75
C ALA A 50 -13.23 10.40 13.17
N ALA A 51 -13.55 10.33 14.47
CA ALA A 51 -14.85 10.78 14.99
C ALA A 51 -15.09 12.28 14.71
N LYS A 52 -14.08 13.13 14.92
CA LYS A 52 -14.18 14.56 14.60
C LYS A 52 -14.37 14.81 13.10
N LEU A 53 -13.63 14.11 12.26
CA LEU A 53 -13.75 14.22 10.80
C LEU A 53 -15.16 13.80 10.34
N VAL A 54 -15.63 12.63 10.75
CA VAL A 54 -16.96 12.12 10.39
C VAL A 54 -18.08 13.05 10.87
N SER A 55 -17.92 13.70 12.04
CA SER A 55 -18.87 14.70 12.53
C SER A 55 -18.88 15.99 11.71
N ALA A 56 -17.77 16.34 11.08
CA ALA A 56 -17.67 17.52 10.22
C ALA A 56 -18.15 17.28 8.78
N MET A 57 -18.24 16.00 8.35
CA MET A 57 -18.67 15.62 7.00
C MET A 57 -20.19 15.70 6.87
N ASP A 58 -20.64 16.22 5.73
CA ASP A 58 -22.02 16.07 5.29
C ASP A 58 -22.30 14.66 4.72
N LEU A 59 -23.57 14.39 4.37
CA LEU A 59 -23.96 13.09 3.86
C LEU A 59 -23.31 12.78 2.50
N SER A 60 -23.17 13.77 1.62
CA SER A 60 -22.56 13.60 0.31
C SER A 60 -21.08 13.23 0.43
N GLN A 61 -20.36 13.90 1.30
CA GLN A 61 -18.95 13.61 1.59
C GLN A 61 -18.77 12.21 2.20
N LYS A 62 -19.67 11.78 3.09
CA LYS A 62 -19.66 10.42 3.64
C LYS A 62 -19.89 9.36 2.56
N ILE A 63 -20.87 9.59 1.68
CA ILE A 63 -21.14 8.70 0.54
C ILE A 63 -19.95 8.68 -0.41
N HIS A 64 -19.33 9.84 -0.68
CA HIS A 64 -18.13 9.95 -1.51
C HIS A 64 -16.99 9.06 -1.00
N MET A 65 -16.74 9.05 0.32
CA MET A 65 -15.70 8.21 0.92
C MET A 65 -15.98 6.70 0.82
N LEU A 66 -17.24 6.31 0.64
CA LEU A 66 -17.66 4.91 0.49
C LEU A 66 -17.77 4.48 -0.97
N SER A 67 -17.68 5.41 -1.91
CA SER A 67 -17.90 5.16 -3.33
C SER A 67 -16.64 5.46 -4.12
N GLY A 68 -15.94 4.43 -4.58
CA GLY A 68 -14.87 4.62 -5.55
C GLY A 68 -15.40 5.16 -6.87
N THR A 69 -14.59 5.95 -7.56
CA THR A 69 -14.90 6.44 -8.90
C THR A 69 -14.08 5.71 -9.95
N LYS A 70 -14.57 5.73 -11.19
CA LYS A 70 -13.81 5.20 -12.33
C LYS A 70 -12.57 6.06 -12.53
N LEU A 71 -11.43 5.40 -12.59
CA LEU A 71 -10.15 6.05 -12.81
C LEU A 71 -10.06 6.64 -14.21
N THR A 72 -9.73 7.92 -14.25
CA THR A 72 -9.28 8.62 -15.48
C THR A 72 -8.01 9.39 -15.11
N GLY A 73 -7.00 9.37 -15.99
CA GLY A 73 -5.79 10.15 -15.78
C GLY A 73 -4.59 9.35 -15.22
N PRO A 74 -3.70 10.00 -14.43
CA PRO A 74 -2.38 9.46 -14.09
C PRO A 74 -2.39 8.20 -13.22
N HIS A 75 -3.52 7.89 -12.57
CA HIS A 75 -3.69 6.70 -11.74
C HIS A 75 -4.32 5.52 -12.49
N THR A 76 -4.55 5.64 -13.79
CA THR A 76 -5.03 4.51 -14.61
C THR A 76 -3.85 3.57 -14.91
N PRO A 77 -3.96 2.26 -14.64
CA PRO A 77 -5.14 1.53 -14.20
C PRO A 77 -5.03 1.04 -12.75
N ALA A 78 -5.21 1.91 -11.75
CA ALA A 78 -5.39 1.43 -10.38
C ALA A 78 -6.69 0.62 -10.27
N THR A 79 -6.81 -0.20 -9.22
CA THR A 79 -7.98 -1.05 -9.00
C THR A 79 -9.15 -0.27 -8.40
N GLY A 80 -8.84 0.76 -7.60
CA GLY A 80 -9.82 1.65 -7.00
C GLY A 80 -9.24 3.04 -6.77
N TYR A 81 -10.13 4.03 -6.71
CA TYR A 81 -9.77 5.42 -6.50
C TYR A 81 -10.88 6.18 -5.79
N ILE A 82 -10.53 6.88 -4.74
CA ILE A 82 -11.41 7.83 -4.06
C ILE A 82 -10.80 9.22 -4.27
N PRO A 83 -11.53 10.14 -4.93
CA PRO A 83 -11.04 11.50 -5.13
C PRO A 83 -10.83 12.26 -3.80
N PRO A 84 -9.98 13.28 -3.76
CA PRO A 84 -9.75 14.08 -2.56
C PRO A 84 -10.99 14.89 -2.18
N ILE A 85 -11.06 15.27 -0.89
CA ILE A 85 -12.01 16.28 -0.38
C ILE A 85 -11.17 17.43 0.21
N PRO A 86 -10.76 18.40 -0.63
CA PRO A 86 -9.78 19.43 -0.24
C PRO A 86 -10.24 20.31 0.91
N GLU A 87 -11.52 20.63 0.99
CA GLU A 87 -12.10 21.44 2.06
C GLU A 87 -11.97 20.79 3.44
N LEU A 88 -11.91 19.47 3.49
CA LEU A 88 -11.66 18.70 4.70
C LEU A 88 -10.18 18.32 4.88
N GLY A 89 -9.32 18.63 3.91
CA GLY A 89 -7.93 18.20 3.89
C GLY A 89 -7.75 16.70 3.71
N ILE A 90 -8.74 16.02 3.12
CA ILE A 90 -8.65 14.60 2.78
C ILE A 90 -7.94 14.49 1.41
N PRO A 91 -6.79 13.81 1.33
CA PRO A 91 -6.12 13.56 0.06
C PRO A 91 -6.89 12.54 -0.78
N GLU A 92 -6.49 12.38 -2.02
CA GLU A 92 -6.92 11.25 -2.84
C GLU A 92 -6.47 9.93 -2.20
N PHE A 93 -7.19 8.86 -2.50
CA PHE A 93 -6.88 7.52 -2.02
C PHE A 93 -6.83 6.53 -3.17
N VAL A 94 -5.65 6.01 -3.44
CA VAL A 94 -5.35 5.12 -4.58
C VAL A 94 -5.19 3.69 -4.10
N GLN A 95 -5.94 2.79 -4.71
CA GLN A 95 -5.95 1.38 -4.38
C GLN A 95 -5.44 0.55 -5.56
N SER A 96 -4.60 -0.42 -5.31
CA SER A 96 -4.07 -1.33 -6.32
C SER A 96 -4.18 -2.78 -5.91
N ASP A 97 -4.36 -3.65 -6.87
CA ASP A 97 -4.22 -5.09 -6.67
C ASP A 97 -2.74 -5.44 -6.48
N GLY A 98 -2.43 -6.50 -5.70
CA GLY A 98 -1.03 -6.71 -5.39
C GLY A 98 -0.56 -7.99 -4.70
N PRO A 99 -1.21 -9.18 -4.83
CA PRO A 99 -0.73 -10.37 -4.12
C PRO A 99 0.61 -10.93 -4.65
N ALA A 100 0.99 -10.57 -5.86
CA ALA A 100 2.23 -11.00 -6.49
C ALA A 100 2.96 -9.80 -7.14
N GLY A 101 2.83 -8.61 -6.52
CA GLY A 101 3.40 -7.35 -6.96
C GLY A 101 2.33 -6.32 -7.33
N VAL A 102 2.71 -5.05 -7.28
CA VAL A 102 1.80 -3.92 -7.48
C VAL A 102 1.25 -3.87 -8.90
N ARG A 103 -0.07 -3.88 -9.07
CA ARG A 103 -0.76 -3.85 -10.36
C ARG A 103 -1.33 -2.47 -10.68
N ASN A 104 -0.51 -1.48 -10.77
CA ASN A 104 -0.96 -0.13 -11.12
C ASN A 104 -0.80 0.24 -12.62
N GLY A 105 -0.46 -0.74 -13.46
CA GLY A 105 -0.35 -0.58 -14.90
C GLY A 105 0.82 0.23 -15.44
N LYS A 106 1.68 0.73 -14.56
CA LYS A 106 2.84 1.51 -14.98
C LYS A 106 4.07 0.64 -15.36
N ASN A 107 3.93 -0.66 -15.36
CA ASN A 107 4.93 -1.66 -15.78
C ASN A 107 6.31 -1.57 -15.10
N HIS A 108 6.40 -0.91 -13.95
CA HIS A 108 7.67 -0.68 -13.23
C HIS A 108 7.72 -1.39 -11.86
N ALA A 109 6.71 -2.18 -11.54
CA ALA A 109 6.69 -2.96 -10.31
C ALA A 109 7.29 -4.35 -10.51
N THR A 110 7.90 -4.86 -9.47
CA THR A 110 8.44 -6.22 -9.44
C THR A 110 7.29 -7.24 -9.53
N LYS A 111 7.47 -8.24 -10.37
CA LYS A 111 6.63 -9.44 -10.39
C LYS A 111 7.27 -10.45 -9.47
N PHE A 112 6.66 -10.62 -8.30
CA PHE A 112 7.13 -11.58 -7.33
C PHE A 112 6.73 -13.01 -7.72
N PRO A 113 7.45 -14.03 -7.21
CA PRO A 113 7.03 -15.41 -7.30
C PRO A 113 5.64 -15.62 -6.69
N ALA A 114 4.99 -16.72 -7.03
CA ALA A 114 3.73 -17.11 -6.40
C ALA A 114 3.90 -17.23 -4.87
N PRO A 115 2.96 -16.80 -4.03
CA PRO A 115 3.05 -16.92 -2.56
C PRO A 115 3.32 -18.34 -2.06
N LEU A 116 2.86 -19.37 -2.77
CA LEU A 116 3.21 -20.75 -2.48
C LEU A 116 4.73 -21.00 -2.46
N THR A 117 5.50 -20.28 -3.28
CA THR A 117 6.96 -20.39 -3.32
C THR A 117 7.59 -19.90 -2.02
N TYR A 118 7.08 -18.81 -1.43
CA TYR A 118 7.54 -18.35 -0.12
C TYR A 118 7.13 -19.30 0.98
N ALA A 119 5.88 -19.79 0.94
CA ALA A 119 5.38 -20.76 1.91
C ALA A 119 6.21 -22.04 1.92
N SER A 120 6.70 -22.48 0.76
CA SER A 120 7.58 -23.65 0.64
C SER A 120 8.95 -23.49 1.31
N SER A 121 9.34 -22.26 1.63
CA SER A 121 10.55 -22.00 2.42
C SER A 121 10.36 -22.26 3.92
N TRP A 122 9.13 -22.25 4.42
CA TRP A 122 8.77 -22.30 5.85
C TRP A 122 9.37 -21.13 6.67
N ASP A 123 9.83 -20.08 5.99
CA ASP A 123 10.43 -18.90 6.62
C ASP A 123 9.54 -17.66 6.45
N PRO A 124 8.84 -17.23 7.51
CA PRO A 124 8.01 -16.03 7.46
C PRO A 124 8.78 -14.74 7.15
N ALA A 125 10.11 -14.70 7.39
CA ALA A 125 10.90 -13.53 7.09
C ALA A 125 10.94 -13.23 5.58
N ILE A 126 10.88 -14.26 4.74
CA ILE A 126 10.84 -14.10 3.28
C ILE A 126 9.51 -13.46 2.85
N ALA A 127 8.39 -13.90 3.41
CA ALA A 127 7.08 -13.27 3.15
C ALA A 127 7.04 -11.83 3.66
N GLY A 128 7.64 -11.55 4.81
CA GLY A 128 7.77 -10.19 5.35
C GLY A 128 8.64 -9.29 4.48
N LEU A 129 9.73 -9.81 3.92
CA LEU A 129 10.58 -9.08 3.00
C LEU A 129 9.83 -8.73 1.70
N GLU A 130 9.13 -9.69 1.12
CA GLU A 130 8.28 -9.46 -0.07
C GLU A 130 7.24 -8.38 0.22
N GLY A 131 6.51 -8.49 1.33
CA GLY A 131 5.52 -7.49 1.73
C GLY A 131 6.12 -6.09 1.87
N ARG A 132 7.30 -5.96 2.47
CA ARG A 132 8.00 -4.68 2.60
C ARG A 132 8.37 -4.10 1.25
N VAL A 133 8.97 -4.88 0.37
CA VAL A 133 9.36 -4.41 -0.97
C VAL A 133 8.14 -4.03 -1.80
N ALA A 134 7.07 -4.84 -1.77
CA ALA A 134 5.81 -4.52 -2.42
C ALA A 134 5.20 -3.20 -1.89
N GLY A 135 5.27 -2.97 -0.58
CA GLY A 135 4.82 -1.73 0.05
C GLY A 135 5.67 -0.53 -0.36
N GLU A 136 6.99 -0.65 -0.39
CA GLU A 136 7.91 0.39 -0.85
C GLU A 136 7.64 0.77 -2.32
N GLU A 137 7.45 -0.21 -3.19
CA GLU A 137 7.09 0.01 -4.60
C GLU A 137 5.70 0.64 -4.74
N ALA A 138 4.72 0.20 -3.96
CA ALA A 138 3.37 0.77 -3.95
C ALA A 138 3.41 2.27 -3.63
N ARG A 139 4.11 2.66 -2.58
CA ARG A 139 4.29 4.07 -2.23
C ARG A 139 4.99 4.86 -3.33
N ALA A 140 6.07 4.33 -3.89
CA ALA A 140 6.80 4.98 -4.99
C ALA A 140 5.92 5.19 -6.24
N LEU A 141 4.91 4.34 -6.41
CA LEU A 141 3.94 4.39 -7.50
C LEU A 141 2.67 5.19 -7.17
N GLY A 142 2.60 5.80 -5.97
CA GLY A 142 1.45 6.58 -5.53
C GLY A 142 0.23 5.75 -5.18
N THR A 143 0.45 4.55 -4.63
CA THR A 143 -0.60 3.65 -4.14
C THR A 143 -0.64 3.68 -2.62
N ASP A 144 -1.81 3.90 -2.04
CA ASP A 144 -2.02 3.99 -0.59
C ASP A 144 -2.44 2.64 0.03
N GLN A 145 -3.11 1.81 -0.76
CA GLN A 145 -3.64 0.52 -0.33
C GLN A 145 -3.36 -0.57 -1.36
N LEU A 146 -2.79 -1.69 -0.90
CA LEU A 146 -2.65 -2.91 -1.69
C LEU A 146 -3.69 -3.96 -1.32
N TYR A 147 -4.37 -4.52 -2.31
CA TYR A 147 -5.23 -5.68 -2.16
C TYR A 147 -4.36 -6.95 -2.16
N GLY A 148 -3.88 -7.29 -1.00
CA GLY A 148 -2.98 -8.40 -0.72
C GLY A 148 -2.58 -8.45 0.75
N PRO A 149 -2.03 -9.58 1.18
CA PRO A 149 -1.84 -10.82 0.44
C PRO A 149 -3.14 -11.60 0.21
N GLY A 150 -3.08 -12.55 -0.75
CA GLY A 150 -4.10 -13.57 -0.91
C GLY A 150 -3.87 -14.71 0.09
N PHE A 151 -4.89 -15.08 0.87
CA PHE A 151 -4.71 -16.08 1.93
C PHE A 151 -5.78 -17.19 1.95
N ASN A 152 -6.62 -17.27 0.90
CA ASN A 152 -7.55 -18.39 0.79
C ASN A 152 -6.81 -19.71 0.75
N ILE A 153 -7.47 -20.76 1.23
CA ILE A 153 -6.87 -22.10 1.27
C ILE A 153 -6.93 -22.73 -0.13
N ALA A 154 -5.79 -23.19 -0.62
CA ALA A 154 -5.66 -23.85 -1.91
C ALA A 154 -6.16 -25.31 -1.82
N ARG A 155 -7.47 -25.51 -1.68
CA ARG A 155 -8.09 -26.83 -1.48
C ARG A 155 -8.07 -27.71 -2.73
N ASN A 156 -7.97 -27.10 -3.90
CA ASN A 156 -7.94 -27.79 -5.18
C ASN A 156 -6.88 -27.12 -6.07
N PRO A 157 -5.93 -27.88 -6.65
CA PRO A 157 -4.92 -27.31 -7.54
C PRO A 157 -5.53 -26.67 -8.80
N LEU A 158 -6.75 -27.03 -9.17
CA LEU A 158 -7.50 -26.42 -10.28
C LEU A 158 -8.31 -25.18 -9.86
N GLY A 159 -8.05 -24.61 -8.68
CA GLY A 159 -8.80 -23.51 -8.11
C GLY A 159 -8.76 -22.18 -8.88
N GLY A 160 -7.91 -22.05 -9.89
CA GLY A 160 -7.81 -20.88 -10.77
C GLY A 160 -6.99 -19.73 -10.20
N ARG A 161 -6.95 -19.55 -8.86
CA ARG A 161 -6.18 -18.51 -8.16
C ARG A 161 -5.20 -19.05 -7.12
N GLY A 162 -4.85 -20.33 -7.20
CA GLY A 162 -3.85 -20.94 -6.33
C GLY A 162 -2.49 -20.24 -6.35
N PHE A 163 -2.15 -19.55 -7.44
CA PHE A 163 -0.93 -18.76 -7.56
C PHE A 163 -0.88 -17.53 -6.62
N GLU A 164 -2.01 -17.12 -6.05
CA GLU A 164 -2.09 -16.00 -5.10
C GLU A 164 -2.07 -16.44 -3.63
N TYR A 165 -2.10 -17.75 -3.36
CA TYR A 165 -2.28 -18.31 -2.02
C TYR A 165 -1.03 -19.02 -1.53
N TYR A 166 -0.90 -19.12 -0.21
CA TYR A 166 0.27 -19.72 0.43
C TYR A 166 0.23 -21.26 0.50
N GLY A 167 -0.93 -21.88 0.32
CA GLY A 167 -1.06 -23.33 0.32
C GLY A 167 -2.36 -23.84 0.92
N GLU A 168 -2.34 -25.10 1.34
CA GLU A 168 -3.50 -25.82 1.87
C GLU A 168 -3.63 -25.69 3.41
N ASP A 169 -2.52 -25.45 4.09
CA ASP A 169 -2.46 -25.37 5.55
C ASP A 169 -2.85 -23.98 6.04
N PRO A 170 -3.92 -23.85 6.85
CA PRO A 170 -4.37 -22.54 7.33
C PRO A 170 -3.38 -21.89 8.30
N TYR A 171 -2.64 -22.67 9.12
CA TYR A 171 -1.66 -22.11 10.05
C TYR A 171 -0.46 -21.52 9.32
N LEU A 172 0.10 -22.24 8.36
CA LEU A 172 1.18 -21.74 7.50
C LEU A 172 0.73 -20.49 6.73
N SER A 173 -0.45 -20.55 6.11
CA SER A 173 -1.02 -19.43 5.37
C SER A 173 -1.20 -18.20 6.24
N GLY A 174 -1.73 -18.34 7.46
CA GLY A 174 -1.89 -17.25 8.42
C GLY A 174 -0.55 -16.66 8.85
N THR A 175 0.44 -17.51 9.16
CA THR A 175 1.78 -17.07 9.56
C THR A 175 2.48 -16.26 8.47
N MET A 176 2.44 -16.75 7.24
CA MET A 176 3.04 -16.08 6.08
C MET A 176 2.30 -14.78 5.74
N ALA A 177 0.96 -14.81 5.73
CA ALA A 177 0.14 -13.62 5.46
C ALA A 177 0.38 -12.52 6.52
N THR A 178 0.46 -12.88 7.80
CA THR A 178 0.76 -11.94 8.89
C THR A 178 2.13 -11.27 8.68
N ALA A 179 3.15 -12.04 8.36
CA ALA A 179 4.47 -11.48 8.08
C ALA A 179 4.46 -10.52 6.89
N ASN A 180 3.76 -10.89 5.83
CA ASN A 180 3.60 -10.07 4.63
C ASN A 180 2.87 -8.75 4.92
N VAL A 181 1.74 -8.79 5.65
CA VAL A 181 0.99 -7.61 6.09
C VAL A 181 1.87 -6.66 6.89
N LYS A 182 2.61 -7.19 7.89
CA LYS A 182 3.55 -6.38 8.69
C LYS A 182 4.63 -5.74 7.81
N GLY A 183 5.10 -6.45 6.79
CA GLY A 183 6.02 -5.93 5.80
C GLY A 183 5.42 -4.74 5.03
N MET A 184 4.24 -4.89 4.44
CA MET A 184 3.54 -3.81 3.71
C MET A 184 3.29 -2.61 4.61
N GLN A 185 2.77 -2.83 5.81
CA GLN A 185 2.47 -1.77 6.77
C GLN A 185 3.73 -1.03 7.24
N SER A 186 4.87 -1.70 7.36
CA SER A 186 6.14 -1.05 7.69
C SER A 186 6.59 -0.03 6.65
N ALA A 187 6.16 -0.20 5.39
CA ALA A 187 6.37 0.77 4.31
C ALA A 187 5.30 1.88 4.30
N GLY A 188 4.32 1.85 5.21
CA GLY A 188 3.26 2.85 5.33
C GLY A 188 2.13 2.70 4.30
N VAL A 189 1.90 1.48 3.81
CA VAL A 189 0.81 1.13 2.90
C VAL A 189 -0.24 0.32 3.67
N ILE A 190 -1.51 0.56 3.38
CA ILE A 190 -2.59 -0.25 3.93
C ILE A 190 -2.60 -1.59 3.21
N ALA A 191 -2.42 -2.68 3.96
CA ALA A 191 -2.57 -4.03 3.47
C ALA A 191 -4.03 -4.47 3.59
N THR A 192 -4.54 -5.16 2.57
CA THR A 192 -5.92 -5.67 2.56
C THR A 192 -5.91 -7.14 2.21
N LEU A 193 -5.98 -7.96 3.25
CA LEU A 193 -6.08 -9.41 3.08
C LEU A 193 -7.31 -9.78 2.23
N LYS A 194 -7.14 -10.75 1.35
CA LYS A 194 -8.20 -11.22 0.45
C LYS A 194 -8.15 -12.73 0.23
N HIS A 195 -9.25 -13.37 -0.05
CA HIS A 195 -10.59 -12.85 -0.23
C HIS A 195 -11.45 -13.25 0.96
N TYR A 196 -12.27 -12.39 1.43
CA TYR A 196 -13.25 -12.69 2.47
C TYR A 196 -14.57 -13.12 1.78
N VAL A 197 -14.99 -14.38 1.84
CA VAL A 197 -14.31 -15.56 2.38
C VAL A 197 -14.58 -16.75 1.45
N THR A 198 -13.81 -17.84 1.54
CA THR A 198 -14.03 -19.10 0.81
C THR A 198 -13.88 -19.00 -0.71
N ASN A 199 -13.14 -18.05 -1.23
CA ASN A 199 -12.84 -17.98 -2.66
C ASN A 199 -11.77 -19.01 -3.06
N ASN A 200 -12.14 -20.31 -3.04
CA ASN A 200 -11.25 -21.41 -3.29
C ASN A 200 -11.30 -21.93 -4.73
N GLN A 201 -12.19 -21.38 -5.56
CA GLN A 201 -12.35 -21.69 -6.97
C GLN A 201 -12.93 -20.48 -7.72
N GLU A 202 -12.73 -20.43 -9.03
CA GLU A 202 -13.11 -19.28 -9.86
C GLU A 202 -14.25 -19.57 -10.84
N THR A 203 -14.66 -20.84 -10.99
CA THR A 203 -15.73 -21.23 -11.91
C THR A 203 -17.03 -20.56 -11.48
N SER A 204 -17.57 -19.70 -12.36
CA SER A 204 -18.82 -18.97 -12.12
C SER A 204 -18.86 -18.20 -10.80
N ARG A 205 -17.72 -17.63 -10.34
CA ARG A 205 -17.55 -17.03 -9.02
C ARG A 205 -18.57 -15.92 -8.67
N HIS A 206 -19.15 -15.27 -9.68
CA HIS A 206 -20.15 -14.21 -9.47
C HIS A 206 -21.57 -14.73 -9.21
N ILE A 207 -21.80 -16.02 -9.42
CA ILE A 207 -23.12 -16.66 -9.25
C ILE A 207 -23.05 -17.98 -8.46
N SER A 208 -21.85 -18.48 -8.17
CA SER A 208 -21.67 -19.69 -7.36
C SER A 208 -21.82 -19.39 -5.87
N ASN A 209 -22.37 -20.33 -5.11
CA ASN A 209 -22.39 -20.32 -3.67
C ASN A 209 -21.32 -21.28 -3.12
N SER A 210 -20.54 -20.82 -2.14
CA SER A 210 -19.56 -21.65 -1.44
C SER A 210 -20.21 -22.24 -0.19
N GLU A 211 -20.63 -23.49 -0.27
CA GLU A 211 -21.20 -24.20 0.87
C GLU A 211 -20.07 -24.74 1.76
N VAL A 212 -19.97 -24.18 2.95
CA VAL A 212 -18.96 -24.56 3.95
C VAL A 212 -19.67 -24.92 5.24
N PRO A 213 -19.42 -26.12 5.81
CA PRO A 213 -19.97 -26.47 7.12
C PRO A 213 -19.53 -25.46 8.17
N GLU A 214 -20.46 -25.08 9.06
CA GLU A 214 -20.23 -24.09 10.12
C GLU A 214 -18.96 -24.37 10.93
N ARG A 215 -18.68 -25.65 11.21
CA ARG A 215 -17.45 -26.06 11.91
C ARG A 215 -16.18 -25.80 11.10
N ALA A 216 -16.22 -25.96 9.78
CA ALA A 216 -15.04 -25.82 8.93
C ALA A 216 -14.66 -24.34 8.73
N LEU A 217 -15.64 -23.44 8.80
CA LEU A 217 -15.40 -22.02 8.60
C LEU A 217 -14.44 -21.42 9.65
N PRO A 218 -14.67 -21.55 10.98
CA PRO A 218 -13.73 -21.04 11.97
C PRO A 218 -12.39 -21.79 11.95
N VAL A 219 -12.37 -23.09 11.68
CA VAL A 219 -11.12 -23.87 11.68
C VAL A 219 -10.19 -23.48 10.56
N SER A 220 -10.72 -23.29 9.35
CA SER A 220 -9.90 -23.04 8.15
C SER A 220 -9.74 -21.57 7.79
N TYR A 221 -10.56 -20.65 8.35
CA TYR A 221 -10.59 -19.24 7.92
C TYR A 221 -10.49 -18.24 9.07
N THR A 222 -10.71 -18.65 10.33
CA THR A 222 -10.59 -17.73 11.49
C THR A 222 -9.17 -17.64 12.01
N HIS A 223 -8.34 -18.67 11.88
CA HIS A 223 -6.93 -18.62 12.24
C HIS A 223 -6.17 -17.49 11.52
N LEU A 224 -6.65 -17.10 10.36
CA LEU A 224 -6.08 -16.04 9.54
C LEU A 224 -6.32 -14.65 10.12
N ARG A 225 -7.33 -14.48 11.00
CA ARG A 225 -7.62 -13.23 11.72
C ARG A 225 -6.97 -13.13 13.08
N ALA A 226 -6.58 -14.25 13.67
CA ALA A 226 -6.07 -14.29 15.05
C ALA A 226 -4.64 -13.74 15.21
N HIS A 227 -4.00 -13.32 14.13
CA HIS A 227 -2.63 -12.83 14.11
C HIS A 227 -2.50 -11.38 13.62
N GLU A 228 -3.63 -10.68 13.41
CA GLU A 228 -3.65 -9.23 13.14
C GLU A 228 -3.41 -8.42 14.48
#